data_7628998029ff52a89e699e07c2d99c55
#
_entry.id   7628998029ff52a89e699e07c2d99c55
#
_cell.length_a   1.000
_cell.length_b   1.000
_cell.length_c   1.000
_cell.angle_alpha   90.00
_cell.angle_beta   90.00
_cell.angle_gamma   90.00
#
_symmetry.space_group_name_H-M   'P 1'
#
loop_
_entity.id
_entity.type
_entity.pdbx_description
1 polymer ?
#
loop_
_entity_poly.entity_id
_entity_poly.type
_entity_poly.pdbx_seq_one_letter_code
_entity_poly.pdbx_strand_id
1 'polypeptide(L)'
;MFLGWERLVPHDTQLLALRYPGREARLTHAPFRRMSDLVEQILSATLFLEDMDLYLFGHSMGALVGYAVCQEMKARGRRAPSGLVVSSSRPPRGTPESAPIRTRSDASLCEELLALGGTPPEVLKDPATRELVLSSLRADYELLETWTPLEGPIDSPIHEIHGDADTLTEDDVDGWRRSTTSDFHSRTVPGGHFYLSDSPALATHCLTDLIRSRRTTNHQ
;
A
#
# COMPACT_ATOMS: atom_id res chain seq x y z
N MET A 1 -1.36 -12.42 -1.77
CA MET A 1 -2.32 -11.38 -2.23
C MET A 1 -2.21 -11.16 -3.73
N PHE A 2 -1.05 -10.89 -4.33
CA PHE A 2 -0.89 -10.51 -5.76
C PHE A 2 -0.64 -11.67 -6.73
N LEU A 3 -0.79 -12.93 -6.28
CA LEU A 3 -0.64 -14.11 -7.14
C LEU A 3 -1.74 -14.13 -8.21
N GLY A 4 -1.35 -14.32 -9.46
CA GLY A 4 -2.29 -14.39 -10.60
C GLY A 4 -2.66 -13.03 -11.22
N TRP A 5 -2.24 -11.91 -10.63
CA TRP A 5 -2.53 -10.58 -11.17
C TRP A 5 -1.87 -10.33 -12.54
N GLU A 6 -0.75 -11.01 -12.83
CA GLU A 6 -0.09 -10.93 -14.13
C GLU A 6 -0.99 -11.30 -15.30
N ARG A 7 -2.06 -12.07 -15.05
CA ARG A 7 -3.07 -12.46 -16.06
C ARG A 7 -4.19 -11.44 -16.23
N LEU A 8 -4.26 -10.46 -15.35
CA LEU A 8 -5.35 -9.49 -15.26
C LEU A 8 -4.92 -8.09 -15.73
N VAL A 9 -3.62 -7.83 -15.84
CA VAL A 9 -3.09 -6.58 -16.37
C VAL A 9 -2.93 -6.65 -17.89
N PRO A 10 -2.87 -5.50 -18.61
CA PRO A 10 -2.63 -5.49 -20.05
C PRO A 10 -1.36 -6.23 -20.46
N HIS A 11 -1.35 -6.88 -21.63
CA HIS A 11 -0.23 -7.71 -22.12
C HIS A 11 1.09 -6.96 -22.28
N ASP A 12 1.05 -5.66 -22.46
CA ASP A 12 2.19 -4.75 -22.59
C ASP A 12 2.58 -4.11 -21.25
N THR A 13 2.08 -4.64 -20.15
CA THR A 13 2.36 -4.20 -18.79
C THR A 13 3.10 -5.30 -18.03
N GLN A 14 4.23 -4.93 -17.44
CA GLN A 14 4.96 -5.84 -16.55
C GLN A 14 4.56 -5.58 -15.09
N LEU A 15 4.10 -6.62 -14.40
CA LEU A 15 3.81 -6.58 -12.97
C LEU A 15 5.03 -6.98 -12.16
N LEU A 16 5.45 -6.13 -11.24
CA LEU A 16 6.53 -6.40 -10.29
C LEU A 16 5.98 -6.36 -8.87
N ALA A 17 6.02 -7.50 -8.17
CA ALA A 17 5.60 -7.59 -6.79
C ALA A 17 6.79 -7.35 -5.84
N LEU A 18 6.71 -6.32 -5.01
CA LEU A 18 7.71 -6.04 -3.99
C LEU A 18 7.49 -6.98 -2.79
N ARG A 19 8.50 -7.75 -2.45
CA ARG A 19 8.49 -8.63 -1.29
C ARG A 19 9.34 -8.06 -0.17
N TYR A 20 8.70 -7.62 0.90
CA TYR A 20 9.38 -7.04 2.05
C TYR A 20 10.11 -8.12 2.87
N PRO A 21 11.24 -7.77 3.53
CA PRO A 21 11.88 -8.66 4.50
C PRO A 21 10.94 -8.99 5.67
N GLY A 22 11.21 -10.10 6.35
CA GLY A 22 10.41 -10.56 7.49
C GLY A 22 9.14 -11.34 7.10
N ARG A 23 8.91 -11.63 5.78
CA ARG A 23 7.70 -12.33 5.33
C ARG A 23 8.00 -13.31 4.20
N GLU A 24 7.12 -14.30 4.07
CA GLU A 24 7.15 -15.30 3.00
C GLU A 24 8.57 -15.90 2.81
N ALA A 25 9.10 -15.90 1.60
CA ALA A 25 10.44 -16.39 1.29
C ALA A 25 11.59 -15.55 1.90
N ARG A 26 11.28 -14.40 2.54
CA ARG A 26 12.26 -13.54 3.22
C ARG A 26 12.09 -13.50 4.75
N LEU A 27 11.48 -14.51 5.33
CA LEU A 27 11.22 -14.65 6.77
C LEU A 27 12.48 -14.51 7.65
N THR A 28 13.63 -14.96 7.16
CA THR A 28 14.91 -14.88 7.89
C THR A 28 15.56 -13.50 7.87
N HIS A 29 15.05 -12.57 7.05
CA HIS A 29 15.55 -11.20 7.00
C HIS A 29 14.81 -10.33 7.99
N ALA A 30 15.53 -9.50 8.74
CA ALA A 30 14.91 -8.55 9.66
C ALA A 30 13.95 -7.60 8.92
N PRO A 31 12.70 -7.41 9.40
CA PRO A 31 11.76 -6.47 8.80
C PRO A 31 12.25 -5.03 9.00
N PHE A 32 11.89 -4.16 8.06
CA PHE A 32 12.11 -2.73 8.22
C PHE A 32 11.22 -2.17 9.33
N ARG A 33 11.77 -1.24 10.10
CA ARG A 33 11.07 -0.53 11.19
C ARG A 33 11.00 0.98 10.95
N ARG A 34 11.59 1.45 9.86
CA ARG A 34 11.60 2.86 9.45
C ARG A 34 11.20 2.96 8.00
N MET A 35 10.27 3.89 7.70
CA MET A 35 9.80 4.13 6.34
C MET A 35 10.94 4.55 5.42
N SER A 36 11.87 5.39 5.90
CA SER A 36 13.03 5.83 5.13
C SER A 36 13.87 4.68 4.59
N ASP A 37 14.11 3.66 5.43
CA ASP A 37 14.97 2.52 5.05
C ASP A 37 14.28 1.64 4.01
N LEU A 38 12.97 1.43 4.18
CA LEU A 38 12.15 0.70 3.20
C LEU A 38 12.07 1.43 1.86
N VAL A 39 11.81 2.74 1.88
CA VAL A 39 11.73 3.58 0.67
C VAL A 39 13.08 3.59 -0.06
N GLU A 40 14.20 3.76 0.64
CA GLU A 40 15.54 3.72 0.05
C GLU A 40 15.81 2.37 -0.63
N GLN A 41 15.44 1.27 0.02
CA GLN A 41 15.58 -0.07 -0.57
C GLN A 41 14.72 -0.22 -1.83
N ILE A 42 13.48 0.30 -1.83
CA ILE A 42 12.60 0.26 -2.99
C ILE A 42 13.19 1.07 -4.13
N LEU A 43 13.58 2.31 -3.87
CA LEU A 43 14.16 3.19 -4.89
C LEU A 43 15.43 2.61 -5.50
N SER A 44 16.30 2.02 -4.69
CA SER A 44 17.52 1.35 -5.16
C SER A 44 17.20 0.12 -6.01
N ALA A 45 16.21 -0.69 -5.59
CA ALA A 45 15.81 -1.89 -6.31
C ALA A 45 15.07 -1.61 -7.63
N THR A 46 14.54 -0.39 -7.81
CA THR A 46 13.74 0.01 -8.98
C THR A 46 14.45 1.03 -9.88
N LEU A 47 15.73 1.29 -9.70
CA LEU A 47 16.51 2.24 -10.52
C LEU A 47 16.41 1.94 -12.03
N PHE A 48 16.36 0.68 -12.41
CA PHE A 48 16.24 0.25 -13.80
C PHE A 48 14.89 0.58 -14.47
N LEU A 49 13.93 1.09 -13.70
CA LEU A 49 12.59 1.48 -14.18
C LEU A 49 12.46 2.99 -14.43
N GLU A 50 13.51 3.79 -14.25
CA GLU A 50 13.42 5.26 -14.32
C GLU A 50 12.90 5.80 -15.66
N ASP A 51 13.21 5.12 -16.76
CA ASP A 51 12.77 5.50 -18.11
C ASP A 51 11.40 4.91 -18.50
N MET A 52 10.80 4.12 -17.62
CA MET A 52 9.52 3.44 -17.88
C MET A 52 8.33 4.24 -17.31
N ASP A 53 7.15 3.99 -17.88
CA ASP A 53 5.90 4.46 -17.27
C ASP A 53 5.59 3.61 -16.03
N LEU A 54 5.92 4.16 -14.87
CA LEU A 54 5.80 3.49 -13.58
C LEU A 54 4.43 3.77 -12.96
N TYR A 55 3.70 2.71 -12.63
CA TYR A 55 2.48 2.76 -11.84
C TYR A 55 2.72 2.03 -10.52
N LEU A 56 2.36 2.67 -9.42
CA LEU A 56 2.46 2.07 -8.10
C LEU A 56 1.07 1.61 -7.63
N PHE A 57 1.02 0.43 -7.03
CA PHE A 57 -0.17 -0.07 -6.36
C PHE A 57 0.20 -0.46 -4.92
N GLY A 58 -0.55 0.07 -3.96
CA GLY A 58 -0.39 -0.29 -2.56
C GLY A 58 -1.73 -0.54 -1.88
N HIS A 59 -1.80 -1.60 -1.06
CA HIS A 59 -2.95 -1.91 -0.23
C HIS A 59 -2.60 -1.69 1.24
N SER A 60 -3.48 -1.04 1.99
CA SER A 60 -3.30 -0.76 3.42
C SER A 60 -1.96 -0.04 3.67
N MET A 61 -1.06 -0.57 4.50
CA MET A 61 0.30 -0.05 4.69
C MET A 61 1.03 0.18 3.34
N GLY A 62 0.83 -0.71 2.37
CA GLY A 62 1.46 -0.59 1.05
C GLY A 62 1.10 0.69 0.30
N ALA A 63 -0.09 1.27 0.53
CA ALA A 63 -0.51 2.54 -0.03
C ALA A 63 0.34 3.70 0.55
N LEU A 64 0.57 3.70 1.85
CA LEU A 64 1.43 4.69 2.51
C LEU A 64 2.89 4.55 2.10
N VAL A 65 3.38 3.32 1.91
CA VAL A 65 4.72 3.07 1.34
C VAL A 65 4.81 3.61 -0.09
N GLY A 66 3.82 3.35 -0.94
CA GLY A 66 3.77 3.89 -2.30
C GLY A 66 3.77 5.41 -2.32
N TYR A 67 3.02 6.03 -1.42
CA TYR A 67 2.99 7.48 -1.26
C TYR A 67 4.34 8.04 -0.80
N ALA A 68 4.99 7.41 0.18
CA ALA A 68 6.32 7.80 0.64
C ALA A 68 7.38 7.68 -0.46
N VAL A 69 7.29 6.65 -1.32
CA VAL A 69 8.13 6.52 -2.53
C VAL A 69 7.92 7.69 -3.48
N CYS A 70 6.66 8.06 -3.76
CA CYS A 70 6.35 9.22 -4.62
C CYS A 70 6.92 10.52 -4.03
N GLN A 71 6.78 10.74 -2.71
CA GLN A 71 7.33 11.92 -2.03
C GLN A 71 8.85 11.98 -2.15
N GLU A 72 9.53 10.87 -1.93
CA GLU A 72 10.99 10.81 -2.00
C GLU A 72 11.50 10.97 -3.44
N MET A 73 10.80 10.41 -4.44
CA MET A 73 11.12 10.65 -5.85
C MET A 73 11.00 12.14 -6.20
N LYS A 74 9.92 12.81 -5.74
CA LYS A 74 9.74 14.24 -5.92
C LYS A 74 10.85 15.04 -5.24
N ALA A 75 11.19 14.74 -3.99
CA ALA A 75 12.24 15.42 -3.23
C ALA A 75 13.63 15.29 -3.90
N ARG A 76 13.89 14.17 -4.59
CA ARG A 76 15.13 13.93 -5.35
C ARG A 76 15.08 14.46 -6.80
N GLY A 77 14.01 15.14 -7.20
CA GLY A 77 13.84 15.64 -8.57
C GLY A 77 13.73 14.53 -9.63
N ARG A 78 13.31 13.32 -9.24
CA ARG A 78 13.09 12.19 -10.17
C ARG A 78 11.72 12.31 -10.82
N ARG A 79 11.57 11.68 -11.99
CA ARG A 79 10.27 11.61 -12.68
C ARG A 79 9.21 11.00 -11.77
N ALA A 80 8.09 11.71 -11.64
CA ALA A 80 6.95 11.21 -10.86
C ALA A 80 6.36 9.94 -11.50
N PRO A 81 5.93 8.95 -10.70
CA PRO A 81 5.15 7.83 -11.22
C PRO A 81 3.91 8.31 -11.99
N SER A 82 3.57 7.60 -13.06
CA SER A 82 2.42 7.88 -13.91
C SER A 82 1.08 7.72 -13.19
N GLY A 83 1.08 7.04 -12.03
CA GLY A 83 -0.04 6.96 -11.13
C GLY A 83 0.25 6.16 -9.87
N LEU A 84 -0.48 6.48 -8.80
CA LEU A 84 -0.50 5.75 -7.54
C LEU A 84 -1.93 5.26 -7.29
N VAL A 85 -2.10 3.95 -7.18
CA VAL A 85 -3.34 3.34 -6.71
C VAL A 85 -3.20 3.06 -5.22
N VAL A 86 -4.05 3.68 -4.40
CA VAL A 86 -4.14 3.47 -2.96
C VAL A 86 -5.39 2.66 -2.65
N SER A 87 -5.20 1.51 -2.02
CA SER A 87 -6.28 0.56 -1.77
C SER A 87 -6.47 0.36 -0.26
N SER A 88 -7.71 0.56 0.22
CA SER A 88 -8.12 0.33 1.62
C SER A 88 -7.14 0.93 2.63
N SER A 89 -6.82 2.21 2.47
CA SER A 89 -5.86 2.90 3.34
C SER A 89 -6.31 4.31 3.66
N ARG A 90 -6.16 4.69 4.91
CA ARG A 90 -6.27 6.09 5.31
C ARG A 90 -5.12 6.91 4.73
N PRO A 91 -5.35 8.20 4.45
CA PRO A 91 -4.30 9.08 3.95
C PRO A 91 -3.18 9.25 5.00
N PRO A 92 -1.98 9.69 4.56
CA PRO A 92 -0.89 9.95 5.50
C PRO A 92 -1.29 11.04 6.49
N ARG A 93 -1.17 10.76 7.78
CA ARG A 93 -1.43 11.69 8.88
C ARG A 93 -0.17 11.89 9.71
N GLY A 94 0.03 13.10 10.21
CA GLY A 94 1.23 13.44 10.97
C GLY A 94 1.30 12.86 12.39
N THR A 95 0.22 12.28 12.91
CA THR A 95 0.16 11.69 14.26
C THR A 95 -0.61 10.39 14.25
N PRO A 96 -0.09 9.32 14.91
CA PRO A 96 -0.82 8.07 15.09
C PRO A 96 -2.12 8.28 15.86
N GLU A 97 -3.22 7.68 15.40
CA GLU A 97 -4.53 7.72 16.07
C GLU A 97 -4.66 6.67 17.19
N SER A 98 -3.76 5.72 17.24
CA SER A 98 -3.80 4.59 18.18
C SER A 98 -2.68 4.66 19.22
N ALA A 99 -2.86 3.91 20.31
CA ALA A 99 -1.80 3.71 21.29
C ALA A 99 -0.55 3.11 20.62
N PRO A 100 0.66 3.56 21.00
CA PRO A 100 1.91 3.07 20.42
C PRO A 100 1.99 1.54 20.43
N ILE A 101 2.45 0.95 19.35
CA ILE A 101 2.50 -0.51 19.16
C ILE A 101 3.24 -1.23 20.29
N ARG A 102 4.26 -0.59 20.85
CA ARG A 102 5.03 -1.14 21.99
C ARG A 102 4.20 -1.36 23.25
N THR A 103 3.06 -0.66 23.39
CA THR A 103 2.17 -0.76 24.56
C THR A 103 0.99 -1.70 24.32
N ARG A 104 0.82 -2.19 23.10
CA ARG A 104 -0.29 -3.06 22.72
C ARG A 104 0.04 -4.52 23.03
N SER A 105 -0.90 -5.21 23.68
CA SER A 105 -0.77 -6.64 23.98
C SER A 105 -0.93 -7.50 22.73
N ASP A 106 -0.36 -8.72 22.77
CA ASP A 106 -0.54 -9.71 21.70
C ASP A 106 -2.02 -10.06 21.50
N ALA A 107 -2.80 -10.12 22.58
CA ALA A 107 -4.24 -10.36 22.51
C ALA A 107 -4.95 -9.27 21.69
N SER A 108 -4.69 -8.00 21.99
CA SER A 108 -5.27 -6.87 21.25
C SER A 108 -4.89 -6.88 19.76
N LEU A 109 -3.64 -7.25 19.44
CA LEU A 109 -3.20 -7.36 18.05
C LEU A 109 -3.84 -8.55 17.32
N CYS A 110 -4.03 -9.67 17.99
CA CYS A 110 -4.75 -10.82 17.44
C CYS A 110 -6.23 -10.47 17.16
N GLU A 111 -6.89 -9.77 18.08
CA GLU A 111 -8.28 -9.30 17.89
C GLU A 111 -8.40 -8.38 16.66
N GLU A 112 -7.46 -7.46 16.49
CA GLU A 112 -7.44 -6.57 15.32
C GLU A 112 -7.22 -7.34 14.01
N LEU A 113 -6.25 -8.27 13.97
CA LEU A 113 -6.03 -9.12 12.79
C LEU A 113 -7.27 -9.92 12.39
N LEU A 114 -8.00 -10.45 13.39
CA LEU A 114 -9.25 -11.17 13.16
C LEU A 114 -10.36 -10.24 12.67
N ALA A 115 -10.46 -9.04 13.25
CA ALA A 115 -11.46 -8.04 12.84
C ALA A 115 -11.23 -7.54 11.42
N LEU A 116 -9.97 -7.37 10.99
CA LEU A 116 -9.62 -7.04 9.61
C LEU A 116 -9.93 -8.17 8.61
N GLY A 117 -10.01 -9.43 9.05
CA GLY A 117 -10.43 -10.57 8.22
C GLY A 117 -9.34 -11.18 7.32
N GLY A 118 -8.12 -10.64 7.33
CA GLY A 118 -7.03 -11.10 6.44
C GLY A 118 -6.24 -12.29 6.96
N THR A 119 -6.44 -12.70 8.23
CA THR A 119 -5.69 -13.78 8.87
C THR A 119 -6.65 -14.87 9.35
N PRO A 120 -6.54 -16.12 8.84
CA PRO A 120 -7.36 -17.21 9.34
C PRO A 120 -7.12 -17.44 10.84
N PRO A 121 -8.18 -17.67 11.65
CA PRO A 121 -8.05 -17.89 13.09
C PRO A 121 -7.10 -19.04 13.47
N GLU A 122 -6.98 -20.06 12.61
CA GLU A 122 -6.11 -21.21 12.79
C GLU A 122 -4.63 -20.82 12.84
N VAL A 123 -4.25 -19.80 12.08
CA VAL A 123 -2.87 -19.25 12.03
C VAL A 123 -2.45 -18.70 13.39
N LEU A 124 -3.40 -18.06 14.10
CA LEU A 124 -3.15 -17.45 15.40
C LEU A 124 -3.25 -18.45 16.57
N LYS A 125 -3.75 -19.68 16.34
CA LYS A 125 -3.81 -20.74 17.38
C LYS A 125 -2.45 -21.39 17.59
N ASP A 126 -1.64 -21.54 16.55
CA ASP A 126 -0.28 -22.08 16.67
C ASP A 126 0.66 -21.00 17.24
N PRO A 127 1.30 -21.25 18.41
CA PRO A 127 2.12 -20.23 19.08
C PRO A 127 3.31 -19.75 18.23
N ALA A 128 3.96 -20.64 17.49
CA ALA A 128 5.13 -20.29 16.69
C ALA A 128 4.74 -19.42 15.48
N THR A 129 3.67 -19.78 14.79
CA THR A 129 3.14 -19.01 13.65
C THR A 129 2.60 -17.67 14.11
N ARG A 130 1.88 -17.64 15.24
CA ARG A 130 1.39 -16.39 15.85
C ARG A 130 2.53 -15.42 16.15
N GLU A 131 3.62 -15.90 16.77
CA GLU A 131 4.79 -15.05 17.08
C GLU A 131 5.40 -14.43 15.81
N LEU A 132 5.54 -15.20 14.73
CA LEU A 132 6.03 -14.70 13.44
C LEU A 132 5.12 -13.62 12.86
N VAL A 133 3.80 -13.84 12.89
CA VAL A 133 2.81 -12.88 12.39
C VAL A 133 2.85 -11.60 13.22
N LEU A 134 2.83 -11.72 14.54
CA LEU A 134 2.85 -10.55 15.45
C LEU A 134 4.18 -9.79 15.36
N SER A 135 5.30 -10.47 15.20
CA SER A 135 6.62 -9.82 15.01
C SER A 135 6.63 -8.94 13.75
N SER A 136 6.11 -9.48 12.64
CA SER A 136 5.98 -8.72 11.38
C SER A 136 5.01 -7.54 11.52
N LEU A 137 3.85 -7.76 12.15
CA LEU A 137 2.84 -6.73 12.37
C LEU A 137 3.39 -5.58 13.24
N ARG A 138 4.11 -5.90 14.31
CA ARG A 138 4.75 -4.89 15.18
C ARG A 138 5.76 -4.05 14.42
N ALA A 139 6.55 -4.66 13.54
CA ALA A 139 7.50 -3.93 12.71
C ALA A 139 6.79 -3.00 11.72
N ASP A 140 5.66 -3.44 11.13
CA ASP A 140 4.85 -2.62 10.21
C ASP A 140 4.25 -1.41 10.92
N TYR A 141 3.69 -1.60 12.11
CA TYR A 141 3.14 -0.49 12.89
C TYR A 141 4.23 0.47 13.35
N GLU A 142 5.38 -0.03 13.81
CA GLU A 142 6.51 0.81 14.21
C GLU A 142 7.01 1.67 13.03
N LEU A 143 7.07 1.09 11.83
CA LEU A 143 7.41 1.78 10.59
C LEU A 143 6.42 2.93 10.32
N LEU A 144 5.12 2.69 10.48
CA LEU A 144 4.08 3.70 10.28
C LEU A 144 4.07 4.78 11.38
N GLU A 145 4.19 4.37 12.64
CA GLU A 145 4.18 5.28 13.79
C GLU A 145 5.38 6.22 13.84
N THR A 146 6.53 5.77 13.33
CA THR A 146 7.76 6.58 13.29
C THR A 146 7.89 7.42 12.03
N TRP A 147 6.97 7.25 11.06
CA TRP A 147 7.01 7.99 9.82
C TRP A 147 6.28 9.32 9.92
N THR A 148 6.99 10.36 9.53
CA THR A 148 6.40 11.67 9.26
C THR A 148 6.48 11.92 7.76
N PRO A 149 5.33 12.08 7.07
CA PRO A 149 5.32 12.41 5.64
C PRO A 149 6.10 13.70 5.35
N LEU A 150 6.73 13.79 4.19
CA LEU A 150 7.30 15.05 3.72
C LEU A 150 6.17 16.07 3.49
N GLU A 151 6.50 17.35 3.60
CA GLU A 151 5.52 18.42 3.39
C GLU A 151 5.04 18.48 1.94
N GLY A 152 3.76 18.73 1.79
CA GLY A 152 3.10 18.95 0.50
C GLY A 152 2.67 17.68 -0.23
N PRO A 153 1.79 17.86 -1.22
CA PRO A 153 1.23 16.78 -2.02
C PRO A 153 2.25 16.24 -3.05
N ILE A 154 2.01 15.02 -3.53
CA ILE A 154 2.76 14.44 -4.65
C ILE A 154 2.25 14.98 -5.99
N ASP A 155 3.03 14.73 -7.07
CA ASP A 155 2.65 15.17 -8.43
C ASP A 155 2.05 14.04 -9.28
N SER A 156 2.02 12.82 -8.74
CA SER A 156 1.38 11.68 -9.40
C SER A 156 -0.13 11.72 -9.18
N PRO A 157 -0.95 11.35 -10.17
CA PRO A 157 -2.37 11.09 -9.95
C PRO A 157 -2.58 10.01 -8.92
N ILE A 158 -3.64 10.17 -8.11
CA ILE A 158 -4.04 9.16 -7.13
C ILE A 158 -5.39 8.55 -7.53
N HIS A 159 -5.43 7.22 -7.56
CA HIS A 159 -6.66 6.44 -7.66
C HIS A 159 -6.88 5.71 -6.34
N GLU A 160 -7.87 6.15 -5.59
CA GLU A 160 -8.28 5.54 -4.34
C GLU A 160 -9.35 4.46 -4.62
N ILE A 161 -9.24 3.30 -3.96
CA ILE A 161 -10.23 2.22 -4.04
C ILE A 161 -10.37 1.54 -2.67
N HIS A 162 -11.61 1.37 -2.21
CA HIS A 162 -11.90 0.67 -0.97
C HIS A 162 -13.18 -0.16 -1.07
N GLY A 163 -13.31 -1.13 -0.16
CA GLY A 163 -14.54 -1.91 0.01
C GLY A 163 -15.65 -1.11 0.69
N ASP A 164 -16.90 -1.33 0.32
CA ASP A 164 -18.09 -0.70 0.91
C ASP A 164 -18.33 -1.10 2.37
N ALA A 165 -17.73 -2.21 2.81
CA ALA A 165 -17.75 -2.68 4.20
C ALA A 165 -16.40 -2.42 4.93
N ASP A 166 -15.49 -1.63 4.36
CA ASP A 166 -14.27 -1.16 5.05
C ASP A 166 -14.60 -0.02 6.01
N THR A 167 -13.65 0.31 6.89
CA THR A 167 -13.81 1.35 7.93
C THR A 167 -13.39 2.75 7.46
N LEU A 168 -13.09 2.95 6.18
CA LEU A 168 -12.75 4.25 5.63
C LEU A 168 -13.95 5.19 5.62
N THR A 169 -13.67 6.47 5.87
CA THR A 169 -14.67 7.56 5.89
C THR A 169 -14.52 8.45 4.66
N GLU A 170 -15.52 9.28 4.39
CA GLU A 170 -15.41 10.32 3.34
C GLU A 170 -14.24 11.28 3.60
N ASP A 171 -13.95 11.57 4.87
CA ASP A 171 -12.79 12.39 5.27
C ASP A 171 -11.46 11.74 4.90
N ASP A 172 -11.37 10.41 4.97
CA ASP A 172 -10.19 9.66 4.54
C ASP A 172 -10.00 9.75 3.02
N VAL A 173 -11.09 9.61 2.26
CA VAL A 173 -11.08 9.77 0.79
C VAL A 173 -10.66 11.21 0.41
N ASP A 174 -11.23 12.21 1.04
CA ASP A 174 -10.86 13.61 0.83
C ASP A 174 -9.42 13.93 1.27
N GLY A 175 -8.92 13.24 2.27
CA GLY A 175 -7.52 13.31 2.67
C GLY A 175 -6.59 12.85 1.53
N TRP A 176 -6.93 11.78 0.83
CA TRP A 176 -6.19 11.35 -0.35
C TRP A 176 -6.29 12.34 -1.51
N ARG A 177 -7.47 12.97 -1.71
CA ARG A 177 -7.63 14.05 -2.70
C ARG A 177 -6.67 15.21 -2.44
N ARG A 178 -6.48 15.59 -1.19
CA ARG A 178 -5.54 16.65 -0.78
C ARG A 178 -4.06 16.22 -0.86
N SER A 179 -3.79 14.94 -1.03
CA SER A 179 -2.44 14.38 -1.07
C SER A 179 -1.79 14.42 -2.46
N THR A 180 -2.48 14.93 -3.49
CA THR A 180 -1.93 15.11 -4.83
C THR A 180 -2.25 16.49 -5.41
N THR A 181 -1.34 17.02 -6.26
CA THR A 181 -1.60 18.19 -7.12
C THR A 181 -2.17 17.81 -8.48
N SER A 182 -2.24 16.52 -8.79
CA SER A 182 -2.71 15.98 -10.06
C SER A 182 -4.14 15.44 -9.94
N ASP A 183 -4.58 14.64 -10.92
CA ASP A 183 -5.92 14.05 -10.94
C ASP A 183 -6.14 13.11 -9.74
N PHE A 184 -7.36 13.14 -9.21
CA PHE A 184 -7.83 12.24 -8.16
C PHE A 184 -9.12 11.56 -8.58
N HIS A 185 -9.15 10.23 -8.43
CA HIS A 185 -10.34 9.42 -8.62
C HIS A 185 -10.54 8.52 -7.40
N SER A 186 -11.79 8.31 -7.01
CA SER A 186 -12.16 7.38 -5.95
C SER A 186 -13.19 6.39 -6.44
N ARG A 187 -13.10 5.16 -5.98
CA ARG A 187 -14.02 4.08 -6.31
C ARG A 187 -14.29 3.17 -5.13
N THR A 188 -15.55 3.04 -4.78
CA THR A 188 -16.02 2.03 -3.82
C THR A 188 -16.37 0.75 -4.55
N VAL A 189 -16.00 -0.41 -3.98
CA VAL A 189 -16.28 -1.75 -4.51
C VAL A 189 -16.91 -2.62 -3.44
N PRO A 190 -17.65 -3.69 -3.79
CA PRO A 190 -18.17 -4.62 -2.79
C PRO A 190 -17.05 -5.30 -1.99
N GLY A 191 -17.20 -5.39 -0.66
CA GLY A 191 -16.31 -6.13 0.23
C GLY A 191 -15.74 -5.31 1.38
N GLY A 192 -15.00 -5.98 2.26
CA GLY A 192 -14.31 -5.38 3.41
C GLY A 192 -12.88 -4.95 3.08
N HIS A 193 -12.08 -4.82 4.14
CA HIS A 193 -10.66 -4.40 4.01
C HIS A 193 -9.85 -5.24 3.01
N PHE A 194 -10.06 -6.56 3.00
CA PHE A 194 -9.34 -7.48 2.10
C PHE A 194 -10.15 -7.89 0.85
N TYR A 195 -11.03 -7.03 0.33
CA TYR A 195 -11.79 -7.28 -0.89
C TYR A 195 -10.94 -7.82 -2.07
N LEU A 196 -9.65 -7.48 -2.09
CA LEU A 196 -8.67 -7.95 -3.08
C LEU A 196 -8.48 -9.47 -3.08
N SER A 197 -8.64 -10.11 -1.91
CA SER A 197 -8.51 -11.57 -1.78
C SER A 197 -9.71 -12.29 -2.37
N ASP A 198 -10.90 -11.68 -2.24
CA ASP A 198 -12.17 -12.25 -2.71
C ASP A 198 -12.40 -11.94 -4.19
N SER A 199 -11.97 -10.76 -4.63
CA SER A 199 -12.19 -10.27 -5.99
C SER A 199 -10.97 -9.52 -6.55
N PRO A 200 -9.86 -10.22 -6.87
CA PRO A 200 -8.65 -9.60 -7.41
C PRO A 200 -8.89 -8.79 -8.68
N ALA A 201 -9.89 -9.19 -9.48
CA ALA A 201 -10.26 -8.50 -10.71
C ALA A 201 -10.72 -7.05 -10.49
N LEU A 202 -11.33 -6.73 -9.35
CA LEU A 202 -11.79 -5.36 -9.07
C LEU A 202 -10.61 -4.37 -8.98
N ALA A 203 -9.57 -4.73 -8.22
CA ALA A 203 -8.39 -3.89 -8.08
C ALA A 203 -7.57 -3.78 -9.36
N THR A 204 -7.40 -4.91 -10.07
CA THR A 204 -6.66 -4.91 -11.35
C THR A 204 -7.43 -4.16 -12.43
N HIS A 205 -8.75 -4.13 -12.37
CA HIS A 205 -9.57 -3.32 -13.28
C HIS A 205 -9.30 -1.83 -13.09
N CYS A 206 -9.27 -1.33 -11.85
CA CYS A 206 -8.91 0.05 -11.56
C CYS A 206 -7.50 0.41 -12.05
N LEU A 207 -6.53 -0.46 -11.81
CA LEU A 207 -5.17 -0.27 -12.32
C LEU A 207 -5.14 -0.25 -13.85
N THR A 208 -5.88 -1.14 -14.51
CA THR A 208 -5.97 -1.20 -15.97
C THR A 208 -6.62 0.05 -16.56
N ASP A 209 -7.69 0.54 -15.94
CA ASP A 209 -8.38 1.77 -16.36
C ASP A 209 -7.45 2.97 -16.25
N LEU A 210 -6.67 3.07 -15.16
CA LEU A 210 -5.65 4.10 -14.98
C LEU A 210 -4.59 4.05 -16.09
N ILE A 211 -4.04 2.87 -16.38
CA ILE A 211 -3.03 2.68 -17.42
C ILE A 211 -3.58 3.09 -18.80
N ARG A 212 -4.80 2.71 -19.12
CA ARG A 212 -5.46 3.02 -20.40
C ARG A 212 -5.78 4.49 -20.58
N SER A 213 -6.34 5.14 -19.55
CA SER A 213 -6.70 6.56 -19.61
C SER A 213 -5.48 7.46 -19.89
N ARG A 214 -4.34 7.14 -19.28
CA ARG A 214 -3.09 7.88 -19.49
C ARG A 214 -2.49 7.73 -20.87
N ARG A 215 -2.61 6.55 -21.48
CA ARG A 215 -2.13 6.33 -22.85
C ARG A 215 -2.90 7.14 -23.89
N THR A 216 -4.19 7.33 -23.66
CA THR A 216 -5.04 8.13 -24.57
C THR A 216 -4.68 9.62 -24.51
N THR A 217 -4.27 10.13 -23.34
CA THR A 217 -3.90 11.54 -23.16
C THR A 217 -2.51 11.86 -23.72
N ASN A 218 -1.59 10.91 -23.75
CA ASN A 218 -0.21 11.11 -24.26
C ASN A 218 -0.09 11.02 -25.81
N HIS A 219 -1.18 10.71 -26.50
CA HIS A 219 -1.22 10.58 -27.98
C HIS A 219 -2.01 11.72 -28.67
N GLN A 220 -2.40 12.75 -27.94
CA GLN A 220 -2.97 14.00 -28.44
C GLN A 220 -1.96 15.14 -28.26
#